data_ab25bec4e00759efed941ef183a7260f
#
_entry.id   ab25bec4e00759efed941ef183a7260f
#
_cell.length_a   1.000
_cell.length_b   1.000
_cell.length_c   1.000
_cell.angle_alpha   90.00
_cell.angle_beta   90.00
_cell.angle_gamma   90.00
#
_symmetry.space_group_name_H-M   'P 1'
#
loop_
_entity.id
_entity.type
_entity.pdbx_description
1 polymer ?
#
loop_
_entity_poly.entity_id
_entity_poly.type
_entity_poly.pdbx_seq_one_letter_code
_entity_poly.pdbx_strand_id
1 'polypeptide(L)'
;SDIEANCPKIKVICSVSSSFVPDVLSAKATKYKDRIIVTHPFNPAHMVPFFELCGGDNTGEGVLQFAKEMLESLDRKPVILKKPAPGFIGNRLQFALWREALNLVESGICDPRDVDTCLNYSFCPRYTSIGMYEHFDNGDLRLNITTCNTVFPTLSNISEAPAAITDRIARGDTGARAESKKGFYDWNGVDMDAYRERVNAPYWRFINWDMPKE
;
A
#
# COMPACT_ATOMS: atom_id res chain seq x y z
N SER A 1 16.53 -24.98 -5.69
CA SER A 1 16.84 -23.68 -6.30
C SER A 1 18.24 -23.23 -5.93
N ASP A 2 18.78 -22.22 -6.59
CA ASP A 2 20.13 -21.70 -6.37
C ASP A 2 20.35 -21.21 -4.93
N ILE A 3 19.32 -20.62 -4.29
CA ILE A 3 19.36 -20.21 -2.89
C ILE A 3 19.57 -21.45 -1.98
N GLU A 4 18.81 -22.50 -2.20
CA GLU A 4 18.91 -23.73 -1.39
C GLU A 4 20.26 -24.44 -1.55
N ALA A 5 20.86 -24.35 -2.73
CA ALA A 5 22.15 -24.92 -3.02
C ALA A 5 23.32 -24.11 -2.44
N ASN A 6 23.24 -22.77 -2.50
CA ASN A 6 24.36 -21.89 -2.27
C ASN A 6 24.32 -21.12 -0.94
N CYS A 7 23.18 -21.14 -0.21
CA CYS A 7 23.01 -20.40 1.03
C CYS A 7 22.73 -21.30 2.25
N PRO A 8 23.71 -22.08 2.74
CA PRO A 8 23.45 -23.09 3.78
C PRO A 8 23.09 -22.50 5.16
N LYS A 9 23.36 -21.22 5.39
CA LYS A 9 23.11 -20.53 6.67
C LYS A 9 21.97 -19.53 6.61
N ILE A 10 21.12 -19.61 5.57
CA ILE A 10 20.02 -18.66 5.40
C ILE A 10 19.06 -18.71 6.60
N LYS A 11 18.61 -17.55 7.06
CA LYS A 11 17.65 -17.42 8.17
C LYS A 11 16.23 -17.16 7.66
N VAL A 12 16.12 -16.36 6.62
CA VAL A 12 14.84 -15.97 6.01
C VAL A 12 15.04 -15.72 4.52
N ILE A 13 14.03 -16.04 3.72
CA ILE A 13 13.93 -15.71 2.30
C ILE A 13 12.73 -14.75 2.17
N CYS A 14 13.01 -13.50 1.84
CA CYS A 14 12.05 -12.44 1.74
C CYS A 14 11.62 -12.22 0.28
N SER A 15 10.36 -12.45 -0.04
CA SER A 15 9.77 -12.06 -1.32
C SER A 15 9.14 -10.69 -1.20
N VAL A 16 9.36 -9.82 -2.19
CA VAL A 16 8.73 -8.49 -2.28
C VAL A 16 7.43 -8.51 -3.11
N SER A 17 6.84 -9.68 -3.31
CA SER A 17 5.62 -9.83 -4.08
C SER A 17 4.47 -9.04 -3.47
N SER A 18 3.74 -8.28 -4.31
CA SER A 18 2.56 -7.52 -3.91
C SER A 18 1.24 -8.35 -3.97
N SER A 19 1.29 -9.55 -4.59
CA SER A 19 0.07 -10.30 -4.92
C SER A 19 0.11 -11.76 -4.46
N PHE A 20 1.30 -12.38 -4.45
CA PHE A 20 1.43 -13.80 -4.10
C PHE A 20 1.65 -13.97 -2.60
N VAL A 21 0.86 -14.86 -2.02
CA VAL A 21 1.03 -15.29 -0.63
C VAL A 21 2.19 -16.30 -0.49
N PRO A 22 2.80 -16.43 0.70
CA PRO A 22 3.98 -17.27 0.92
C PRO A 22 3.82 -18.73 0.49
N ASP A 23 2.64 -19.32 0.66
CA ASP A 23 2.42 -20.73 0.31
C ASP A 23 2.54 -21.00 -1.20
N VAL A 24 2.11 -20.05 -2.03
CA VAL A 24 2.31 -20.10 -3.48
C VAL A 24 3.79 -19.98 -3.83
N LEU A 25 4.51 -19.07 -3.18
CA LEU A 25 5.94 -18.82 -3.42
C LEU A 25 6.80 -20.01 -2.97
N SER A 26 6.43 -20.65 -1.87
CA SER A 26 7.15 -21.77 -1.27
C SER A 26 6.77 -23.13 -1.86
N ALA A 27 5.80 -23.20 -2.74
CA ALA A 27 5.24 -24.48 -3.24
C ALA A 27 6.30 -25.43 -3.84
N LYS A 28 7.34 -24.90 -4.48
CA LYS A 28 8.43 -25.68 -5.08
C LYS A 28 9.71 -25.71 -4.23
N ALA A 29 9.72 -25.07 -3.07
CA ALA A 29 10.87 -25.13 -2.17
C ALA A 29 10.94 -26.47 -1.45
N THR A 30 12.15 -27.01 -1.25
CA THR A 30 12.38 -28.33 -0.63
C THR A 30 13.08 -28.23 0.69
N LYS A 31 14.10 -27.36 0.81
CA LYS A 31 14.97 -27.28 1.98
C LYS A 31 14.58 -26.17 2.96
N TYR A 32 14.16 -25.02 2.47
CA TYR A 32 13.90 -23.82 3.27
C TYR A 32 12.48 -23.32 3.11
N LYS A 33 11.53 -24.23 2.91
CA LYS A 33 10.11 -23.92 2.76
C LYS A 33 9.56 -23.14 3.96
N ASP A 34 10.03 -23.49 5.14
CA ASP A 34 9.70 -22.87 6.43
C ASP A 34 10.25 -21.45 6.62
N ARG A 35 11.17 -21.01 5.76
CA ARG A 35 11.87 -19.72 5.85
C ARG A 35 11.45 -18.71 4.79
N ILE A 36 10.51 -19.07 3.92
CA ILE A 36 10.00 -18.19 2.87
C ILE A 36 8.82 -17.38 3.40
N ILE A 37 8.96 -16.06 3.36
CA ILE A 37 7.92 -15.11 3.75
C ILE A 37 7.75 -14.04 2.67
N VAL A 38 6.67 -13.30 2.71
CA VAL A 38 6.55 -12.03 1.99
C VAL A 38 6.97 -10.89 2.92
N THR A 39 7.80 -10.00 2.38
CA THR A 39 8.23 -8.76 3.02
C THR A 39 7.92 -7.64 2.03
N HIS A 40 6.69 -7.16 2.06
CA HIS A 40 6.15 -6.24 1.07
C HIS A 40 6.44 -4.78 1.42
N PRO A 41 7.31 -4.08 0.67
CA PRO A 41 7.55 -2.66 0.82
C PRO A 41 6.54 -1.84 0.03
N PHE A 42 6.39 -0.57 0.39
CA PHE A 42 5.74 0.44 -0.45
C PHE A 42 6.77 1.23 -1.27
N ASN A 43 6.38 1.65 -2.46
CA ASN A 43 7.24 2.45 -3.33
C ASN A 43 7.22 3.94 -2.97
N PRO A 44 8.37 4.60 -3.00
CA PRO A 44 9.73 4.05 -3.19
C PRO A 44 10.27 3.39 -1.91
N ALA A 45 10.70 2.13 -2.01
CA ALA A 45 11.05 1.29 -0.86
C ALA A 45 12.22 1.84 0.01
N HIS A 46 13.08 2.68 -0.57
CA HIS A 46 14.16 3.32 0.16
C HIS A 46 13.69 4.48 1.05
N MET A 47 12.53 5.08 0.75
CA MET A 47 11.97 6.22 1.48
C MET A 47 10.80 5.83 2.38
N VAL A 48 9.88 4.98 1.89
CA VAL A 48 8.70 4.58 2.66
C VAL A 48 9.12 3.59 3.75
N PRO A 49 8.94 3.91 5.04
CA PRO A 49 9.40 3.06 6.13
C PRO A 49 8.53 1.83 6.35
N PHE A 50 7.31 1.80 5.86
CA PHE A 50 6.32 0.76 6.11
C PHE A 50 6.62 -0.52 5.33
N PHE A 51 6.57 -1.66 6.05
CA PHE A 51 6.69 -3.01 5.49
C PHE A 51 5.61 -3.92 6.03
N GLU A 52 5.08 -4.79 5.19
CA GLU A 52 4.14 -5.82 5.57
C GLU A 52 4.82 -7.18 5.53
N LEU A 53 4.81 -7.87 6.67
CA LEU A 53 5.35 -9.22 6.81
C LEU A 53 4.22 -10.23 6.80
N CYS A 54 4.28 -11.19 5.90
CA CYS A 54 3.27 -12.23 5.80
C CYS A 54 3.94 -13.60 5.74
N GLY A 55 3.56 -14.47 6.68
CA GLY A 55 3.87 -15.90 6.65
C GLY A 55 2.75 -16.68 5.98
N GLY A 56 3.04 -17.93 5.63
CA GLY A 56 2.07 -18.93 5.19
C GLY A 56 2.02 -20.10 6.17
N ASP A 57 1.27 -21.15 5.81
CA ASP A 57 1.06 -22.34 6.65
C ASP A 57 2.37 -23.07 6.99
N ASN A 58 3.36 -22.97 6.12
CA ASN A 58 4.67 -23.61 6.32
C ASN A 58 5.70 -22.72 7.02
N THR A 59 5.39 -21.46 7.32
CA THR A 59 6.35 -20.54 7.94
C THR A 59 6.75 -21.02 9.33
N GLY A 60 8.05 -21.18 9.55
CA GLY A 60 8.59 -21.65 10.82
C GLY A 60 8.42 -20.66 11.96
N GLU A 61 8.37 -21.18 13.17
CA GLU A 61 8.31 -20.36 14.37
C GLU A 61 9.48 -19.37 14.45
N GLY A 62 9.20 -18.13 14.83
CA GLY A 62 10.21 -17.08 14.98
C GLY A 62 10.68 -16.42 13.68
N VAL A 63 10.41 -16.97 12.50
CA VAL A 63 10.88 -16.41 11.21
C VAL A 63 10.35 -15.00 10.96
N LEU A 64 9.05 -14.78 11.18
CA LEU A 64 8.43 -13.45 11.04
C LEU A 64 8.97 -12.46 12.08
N GLN A 65 9.18 -12.94 13.31
CA GLN A 65 9.72 -12.09 14.38
C GLN A 65 11.16 -11.68 14.09
N PHE A 66 12.00 -12.62 13.61
CA PHE A 66 13.35 -12.32 13.16
C PHE A 66 13.38 -11.28 12.04
N ALA A 67 12.50 -11.42 11.03
CA ALA A 67 12.40 -10.46 9.93
C ALA A 67 11.92 -9.08 10.42
N LYS A 68 11.01 -9.05 11.38
CA LYS A 68 10.52 -7.83 12.01
C LYS A 68 11.65 -7.09 12.72
N GLU A 69 12.37 -7.77 13.60
CA GLU A 69 13.50 -7.19 14.36
C GLU A 69 14.61 -6.69 13.43
N MET A 70 14.91 -7.45 12.37
CA MET A 70 15.85 -7.02 11.34
C MET A 70 15.43 -5.71 10.67
N LEU A 71 14.17 -5.58 10.28
CA LEU A 71 13.67 -4.36 9.66
C LEU A 71 13.62 -3.19 10.67
N GLU A 72 13.21 -3.43 11.91
CA GLU A 72 13.21 -2.42 12.97
C GLU A 72 14.63 -1.91 13.26
N SER A 73 15.64 -2.77 13.20
CA SER A 73 17.05 -2.36 13.33
C SER A 73 17.55 -1.46 12.19
N LEU A 74 16.82 -1.42 11.07
CA LEU A 74 17.01 -0.54 9.92
C LEU A 74 16.02 0.64 9.93
N ASP A 75 15.45 0.97 11.08
CA ASP A 75 14.44 2.02 11.29
C ASP A 75 13.19 1.90 10.37
N ARG A 76 12.88 0.68 9.95
CA ARG A 76 11.63 0.42 9.23
C ARG A 76 10.47 0.21 10.21
N LYS A 77 9.25 0.31 9.71
CA LYS A 77 8.00 0.12 10.46
C LYS A 77 7.27 -1.13 9.95
N PRO A 78 7.77 -2.32 10.30
CA PRO A 78 7.16 -3.58 9.87
C PRO A 78 5.91 -3.92 10.67
N VAL A 79 4.91 -4.45 9.97
CA VAL A 79 3.69 -5.01 10.56
C VAL A 79 3.57 -6.48 10.15
N ILE A 80 3.35 -7.37 11.12
CA ILE A 80 3.10 -8.78 10.85
C ILE A 80 1.61 -9.00 10.63
N LEU A 81 1.24 -9.56 9.48
CA LEU A 81 -0.13 -9.98 9.21
C LEU A 81 -0.45 -11.26 9.98
N LYS A 82 -1.62 -11.30 10.61
CA LYS A 82 -2.09 -12.49 11.35
C LYS A 82 -2.46 -13.65 10.43
N LYS A 83 -2.79 -13.36 9.17
CA LYS A 83 -3.09 -14.34 8.12
C LYS A 83 -2.86 -13.74 6.74
N PRO A 84 -2.54 -14.56 5.72
CA PRO A 84 -2.43 -14.09 4.35
C PRO A 84 -3.73 -13.47 3.84
N ALA A 85 -3.61 -12.38 3.09
CA ALA A 85 -4.72 -11.78 2.36
C ALA A 85 -4.19 -11.14 1.07
N PRO A 86 -4.80 -11.37 -0.10
CA PRO A 86 -4.42 -10.72 -1.34
C PRO A 86 -4.44 -9.20 -1.20
N GLY A 87 -3.36 -8.53 -1.62
CA GLY A 87 -3.19 -7.09 -1.48
C GLY A 87 -2.82 -6.60 -0.07
N PHE A 88 -2.65 -7.52 0.88
CA PHE A 88 -2.25 -7.25 2.27
C PHE A 88 -3.09 -6.13 2.92
N ILE A 89 -2.53 -5.28 3.76
CA ILE A 89 -3.25 -4.17 4.41
C ILE A 89 -3.26 -2.94 3.51
N GLY A 90 -2.08 -2.48 3.11
CA GLY A 90 -1.92 -1.19 2.46
C GLY A 90 -2.56 -1.12 1.09
N ASN A 91 -2.32 -2.10 0.21
CA ASN A 91 -2.99 -2.13 -1.08
C ASN A 91 -4.51 -2.26 -0.94
N ARG A 92 -4.99 -3.06 0.02
CA ARG A 92 -6.44 -3.18 0.25
C ARG A 92 -7.08 -1.85 0.63
N LEU A 93 -6.46 -1.10 1.54
CA LEU A 93 -6.97 0.22 1.96
C LEU A 93 -6.87 1.23 0.81
N GLN A 94 -5.72 1.28 0.11
CA GLN A 94 -5.51 2.18 -1.01
C GLN A 94 -6.50 1.91 -2.16
N PHE A 95 -6.70 0.65 -2.52
CA PHE A 95 -7.62 0.30 -3.62
C PHE A 95 -9.09 0.38 -3.22
N ALA A 96 -9.44 0.21 -1.95
CA ALA A 96 -10.79 0.49 -1.48
C ALA A 96 -11.13 1.98 -1.64
N LEU A 97 -10.22 2.86 -1.24
CA LEU A 97 -10.35 4.30 -1.45
C LEU A 97 -10.38 4.65 -2.94
N TRP A 98 -9.49 4.07 -3.73
CA TRP A 98 -9.40 4.29 -5.17
C TRP A 98 -10.68 3.85 -5.90
N ARG A 99 -11.25 2.70 -5.53
CA ARG A 99 -12.52 2.20 -6.09
C ARG A 99 -13.66 3.21 -5.89
N GLU A 100 -13.77 3.78 -4.68
CA GLU A 100 -14.80 4.78 -4.41
C GLU A 100 -14.51 6.10 -5.12
N ALA A 101 -13.27 6.55 -5.17
CA ALA A 101 -12.87 7.74 -5.93
C ALA A 101 -13.25 7.65 -7.42
N LEU A 102 -13.04 6.49 -8.04
CA LEU A 102 -13.45 6.24 -9.42
C LEU A 102 -14.98 6.28 -9.58
N ASN A 103 -15.71 5.68 -8.65
CA ASN A 103 -17.17 5.67 -8.64
C ASN A 103 -17.75 7.09 -8.55
N LEU A 104 -17.22 7.94 -7.69
CA LEU A 104 -17.65 9.34 -7.56
C LEU A 104 -17.51 10.12 -8.89
N VAL A 105 -16.39 9.91 -9.58
CA VAL A 105 -16.13 10.57 -10.87
C VAL A 105 -17.03 10.01 -11.98
N GLU A 106 -17.16 8.69 -12.10
CA GLU A 106 -17.99 8.06 -13.12
C GLU A 106 -19.48 8.36 -12.94
N SER A 107 -19.93 8.51 -11.70
CA SER A 107 -21.31 8.91 -11.37
C SER A 107 -21.56 10.41 -11.55
N GLY A 108 -20.56 11.18 -11.97
CA GLY A 108 -20.69 12.62 -12.20
C GLY A 108 -20.89 13.45 -10.92
N ILE A 109 -20.52 12.91 -9.76
CA ILE A 109 -20.64 13.61 -8.48
C ILE A 109 -19.57 14.69 -8.36
N CYS A 110 -18.35 14.42 -8.87
CA CYS A 110 -17.22 15.36 -8.83
C CYS A 110 -16.19 15.05 -9.92
N ASP A 111 -15.25 15.96 -10.13
CA ASP A 111 -14.10 15.76 -11.00
C ASP A 111 -12.93 15.09 -10.25
N PRO A 112 -11.96 14.45 -10.96
CA PRO A 112 -10.77 13.86 -10.34
C PRO A 112 -9.99 14.85 -9.43
N ARG A 113 -9.94 16.12 -9.81
CA ARG A 113 -9.28 17.18 -9.04
C ARG A 113 -9.97 17.45 -7.71
N ASP A 114 -11.29 17.32 -7.65
CA ASP A 114 -12.05 17.51 -6.41
C ASP A 114 -11.77 16.38 -5.42
N VAL A 115 -11.66 15.15 -5.91
CA VAL A 115 -11.23 14.00 -5.10
C VAL A 115 -9.84 14.25 -4.50
N ASP A 116 -8.86 14.65 -5.32
CA ASP A 116 -7.50 14.95 -4.86
C ASP A 116 -7.51 16.11 -3.84
N THR A 117 -8.30 17.14 -4.08
CA THR A 117 -8.47 18.27 -3.15
C THR A 117 -9.05 17.79 -1.82
N CYS A 118 -10.10 16.97 -1.86
CA CYS A 118 -10.69 16.40 -0.65
C CYS A 118 -9.64 15.60 0.15
N LEU A 119 -8.92 14.69 -0.49
CA LEU A 119 -7.90 13.88 0.18
C LEU A 119 -6.78 14.74 0.79
N ASN A 120 -6.25 15.68 0.03
CA ASN A 120 -5.10 16.47 0.44
C ASN A 120 -5.41 17.48 1.56
N TYR A 121 -6.65 17.94 1.67
CA TYR A 121 -7.01 19.03 2.60
C TYR A 121 -8.04 18.66 3.67
N SER A 122 -8.54 17.41 3.69
CA SER A 122 -9.51 17.00 4.71
C SER A 122 -8.91 15.99 5.71
N PHE A 123 -9.16 14.70 5.51
CA PHE A 123 -8.84 13.68 6.51
C PHE A 123 -7.46 13.03 6.36
N CYS A 124 -6.87 12.98 5.15
CA CYS A 124 -5.57 12.35 4.97
C CYS A 124 -4.44 13.02 5.74
N PRO A 125 -4.35 14.37 5.84
CA PRO A 125 -3.29 15.01 6.63
C PRO A 125 -3.23 14.55 8.09
N ARG A 126 -4.38 14.28 8.73
CA ARG A 126 -4.41 13.81 10.12
C ARG A 126 -3.83 12.42 10.29
N TYR A 127 -3.97 11.55 9.27
CA TYR A 127 -3.44 10.19 9.32
C TYR A 127 -1.91 10.10 9.25
N THR A 128 -1.25 11.22 9.06
CA THR A 128 0.20 11.32 9.23
C THR A 128 0.64 11.48 10.69
N SER A 129 -0.29 11.77 11.60
CA SER A 129 -0.04 12.00 13.04
C SER A 129 -0.73 10.96 13.90
N ILE A 130 -1.96 10.59 13.56
CA ILE A 130 -2.76 9.58 14.27
C ILE A 130 -3.29 8.54 13.28
N GLY A 131 -3.52 7.31 13.75
CA GLY A 131 -4.13 6.26 12.93
C GLY A 131 -5.63 6.44 12.73
N MET A 132 -6.19 5.74 11.73
CA MET A 132 -7.63 5.79 11.46
C MET A 132 -8.44 5.26 12.67
N TYR A 133 -8.05 4.14 13.25
CA TYR A 133 -8.74 3.59 14.43
C TYR A 133 -8.67 4.54 15.61
N GLU A 134 -7.50 5.10 15.89
CA GLU A 134 -7.29 6.08 16.95
C GLU A 134 -8.18 7.32 16.74
N HIS A 135 -8.30 7.81 15.50
CA HIS A 135 -9.18 8.93 15.18
C HIS A 135 -10.64 8.64 15.50
N PHE A 136 -11.16 7.49 15.07
CA PHE A 136 -12.58 7.15 15.30
C PHE A 136 -12.86 6.78 16.75
N ASP A 137 -11.91 6.15 17.42
CA ASP A 137 -12.05 5.78 18.85
C ASP A 137 -12.09 7.02 19.75
N ASN A 138 -11.27 8.03 19.46
CA ASN A 138 -11.29 9.31 20.17
C ASN A 138 -12.63 10.06 20.05
N GLY A 139 -13.41 9.81 19.00
CA GLY A 139 -14.64 10.53 18.69
C GLY A 139 -15.95 9.92 19.19
N ASP A 140 -15.96 8.86 19.97
CA ASP A 140 -17.15 8.05 20.33
C ASP A 140 -17.74 7.27 19.14
N LEU A 141 -17.52 5.97 19.13
CA LEU A 141 -17.95 5.05 18.06
C LEU A 141 -19.46 5.06 17.80
N ARG A 142 -20.28 5.39 18.82
CA ARG A 142 -21.74 5.47 18.67
C ARG A 142 -22.17 6.54 17.67
N LEU A 143 -21.41 7.64 17.58
CA LEU A 143 -21.69 8.72 16.62
C LEU A 143 -21.51 8.27 15.17
N ASN A 144 -20.68 7.24 14.95
CA ASN A 144 -20.38 6.74 13.61
C ASN A 144 -21.43 5.76 13.07
N ILE A 145 -22.28 5.18 13.93
CA ILE A 145 -23.27 4.15 13.51
C ILE A 145 -24.20 4.69 12.42
N THR A 146 -24.79 5.87 12.63
CA THR A 146 -25.72 6.48 11.65
C THR A 146 -24.99 6.76 10.32
N THR A 147 -23.79 7.31 10.38
CA THR A 147 -22.99 7.58 9.18
C THR A 147 -22.63 6.29 8.44
N CYS A 148 -22.18 5.26 9.15
CA CYS A 148 -21.88 3.96 8.54
C CYS A 148 -23.12 3.36 7.86
N ASN A 149 -24.26 3.34 8.56
CA ASN A 149 -25.50 2.76 8.04
C ASN A 149 -26.07 3.54 6.84
N THR A 150 -25.77 4.83 6.74
CA THR A 150 -26.20 5.67 5.62
C THR A 150 -25.25 5.58 4.43
N VAL A 151 -23.94 5.60 4.68
CA VAL A 151 -22.92 5.73 3.62
C VAL A 151 -22.52 4.36 3.07
N PHE A 152 -22.27 3.35 3.90
CA PHE A 152 -21.78 2.05 3.44
C PHE A 152 -22.64 1.39 2.36
N PRO A 153 -23.98 1.42 2.45
CA PRO A 153 -24.83 0.84 1.40
C PRO A 153 -24.72 1.53 0.03
N THR A 154 -24.18 2.76 -0.01
CA THR A 154 -24.05 3.57 -1.24
C THR A 154 -22.67 3.52 -1.84
N LEU A 155 -21.67 2.96 -1.14
CA LEU A 155 -20.32 2.83 -1.64
C LEU A 155 -20.23 1.80 -2.77
N SER A 156 -19.28 2.03 -3.67
CA SER A 156 -19.01 1.13 -4.81
C SER A 156 -18.63 -0.27 -4.35
N ASN A 157 -19.22 -1.28 -4.98
CA ASN A 157 -18.90 -2.70 -4.79
C ASN A 157 -18.39 -3.39 -6.05
N ILE A 158 -17.99 -2.62 -7.09
CA ILE A 158 -17.44 -3.18 -8.33
C ILE A 158 -16.23 -4.07 -8.05
N SER A 159 -16.11 -5.15 -8.81
CA SER A 159 -15.03 -6.14 -8.71
C SER A 159 -14.04 -6.09 -9.86
N GLU A 160 -14.30 -5.30 -10.89
CA GLU A 160 -13.49 -5.16 -12.08
C GLU A 160 -13.07 -3.71 -12.30
N ALA A 161 -12.08 -3.50 -13.17
CA ALA A 161 -11.65 -2.16 -13.52
C ALA A 161 -12.76 -1.40 -14.26
N PRO A 162 -13.18 -0.21 -13.81
CA PRO A 162 -14.26 0.56 -14.39
C PRO A 162 -13.89 1.21 -15.73
N ALA A 163 -14.90 1.68 -16.47
CA ALA A 163 -14.74 2.34 -17.76
C ALA A 163 -13.80 3.56 -17.70
N ALA A 164 -13.81 4.29 -16.59
CA ALA A 164 -12.88 5.39 -16.35
C ALA A 164 -11.39 5.00 -16.55
N ILE A 165 -11.03 3.74 -16.31
CA ILE A 165 -9.68 3.24 -16.55
C ILE A 165 -9.56 2.58 -17.92
N THR A 166 -10.47 1.64 -18.25
CA THR A 166 -10.36 0.82 -19.47
C THR A 166 -10.44 1.65 -20.73
N ASP A 167 -11.29 2.67 -20.77
CA ASP A 167 -11.41 3.56 -21.92
C ASP A 167 -10.19 4.45 -22.11
N ARG A 168 -9.54 4.87 -21.02
CA ARG A 168 -8.27 5.61 -21.12
C ARG A 168 -7.16 4.72 -21.68
N ILE A 169 -7.07 3.48 -21.20
CA ILE A 169 -6.10 2.51 -21.73
C ILE A 169 -6.34 2.26 -23.22
N ALA A 170 -7.57 2.09 -23.65
CA ALA A 170 -7.93 1.88 -25.06
C ALA A 170 -7.54 3.05 -25.96
N ARG A 171 -7.51 4.28 -25.43
CA ARG A 171 -7.07 5.48 -26.18
C ARG A 171 -5.55 5.74 -26.07
N GLY A 172 -4.80 4.95 -25.31
CA GLY A 172 -3.38 5.16 -25.04
C GLY A 172 -3.08 6.24 -23.99
N ASP A 173 -4.10 6.71 -23.26
CA ASP A 173 -3.99 7.73 -22.21
C ASP A 173 -3.67 7.07 -20.86
N THR A 174 -2.52 6.41 -20.74
CA THR A 174 -2.15 5.58 -19.59
C THR A 174 -1.37 6.32 -18.51
N GLY A 175 -1.31 7.66 -18.56
CA GLY A 175 -0.70 8.49 -17.53
C GLY A 175 0.59 9.20 -17.95
N ALA A 176 1.32 9.74 -16.99
CA ALA A 176 2.50 10.58 -17.19
C ALA A 176 3.65 9.91 -18.00
N ARG A 177 3.70 8.58 -18.03
CA ARG A 177 4.72 7.81 -18.74
C ARG A 177 4.27 7.34 -20.14
N ALA A 178 3.01 7.56 -20.48
CA ALA A 178 2.48 7.26 -21.81
C ALA A 178 3.11 8.18 -22.86
N GLU A 179 3.09 7.78 -24.11
CA GLU A 179 3.49 8.63 -25.24
C GLU A 179 2.63 9.88 -25.33
N SER A 180 1.31 9.75 -25.10
CA SER A 180 0.35 10.87 -25.02
C SER A 180 0.61 11.80 -23.83
N LYS A 181 1.33 11.35 -22.79
CA LYS A 181 1.47 12.03 -21.49
C LYS A 181 0.14 12.44 -20.88
N LYS A 182 -0.91 11.66 -21.13
CA LYS A 182 -2.26 11.88 -20.61
C LYS A 182 -2.74 10.69 -19.78
N GLY A 183 -3.63 10.97 -18.85
CA GLY A 183 -4.32 10.01 -18.01
C GLY A 183 -5.58 10.67 -17.47
N PHE A 184 -5.78 10.66 -16.16
CA PHE A 184 -6.77 11.52 -15.51
C PHE A 184 -6.37 13.00 -15.58
N TYR A 185 -5.08 13.26 -15.77
CA TYR A 185 -4.50 14.60 -15.95
C TYR A 185 -3.69 14.66 -17.25
N ASP A 186 -3.50 15.89 -17.73
CA ASP A 186 -2.52 16.20 -18.78
C ASP A 186 -1.17 16.48 -18.13
N TRP A 187 -0.16 15.69 -18.49
CA TRP A 187 1.21 15.75 -17.97
C TRP A 187 2.18 16.47 -18.90
N ASN A 188 1.69 17.01 -20.05
CA ASN A 188 2.53 17.78 -20.94
C ASN A 188 3.03 19.06 -20.24
N GLY A 189 4.33 19.31 -20.35
CA GLY A 189 4.96 20.47 -19.72
C GLY A 189 5.14 20.39 -18.20
N VAL A 190 4.76 19.29 -17.54
CA VAL A 190 5.00 19.10 -16.12
C VAL A 190 6.48 18.78 -15.87
N ASP A 191 7.12 19.55 -15.00
CA ASP A 191 8.46 19.23 -14.48
C ASP A 191 8.38 17.99 -13.57
N MET A 192 8.86 16.87 -14.11
CA MET A 192 8.77 15.57 -13.42
C MET A 192 9.76 15.45 -12.26
N ASP A 193 10.82 16.25 -12.21
CA ASP A 193 11.74 16.22 -11.08
C ASP A 193 11.15 16.99 -9.90
N ALA A 194 10.62 18.19 -10.13
CA ALA A 194 9.87 18.94 -9.14
C ALA A 194 8.63 18.15 -8.64
N TYR A 195 7.97 17.40 -9.54
CA TYR A 195 6.87 16.51 -9.17
C TYR A 195 7.32 15.40 -8.21
N ARG A 196 8.46 14.72 -8.50
CA ARG A 196 9.02 13.68 -7.63
C ARG A 196 9.42 14.20 -6.27
N GLU A 197 10.05 15.39 -6.22
CA GLU A 197 10.38 16.04 -4.95
C GLU A 197 9.13 16.26 -4.10
N ARG A 198 8.07 16.81 -4.68
CA ARG A 198 6.79 17.02 -3.99
C ARG A 198 6.16 15.72 -3.49
N VAL A 199 6.17 14.64 -4.29
CA VAL A 199 5.64 13.32 -3.90
C VAL A 199 6.43 12.71 -2.75
N ASN A 200 7.75 12.94 -2.73
CA ASN A 200 8.63 12.37 -1.74
C ASN A 200 8.72 13.20 -0.45
N ALA A 201 8.39 14.48 -0.51
CA ALA A 201 8.51 15.40 0.63
C ALA A 201 7.89 14.89 1.94
N PRO A 202 6.69 14.27 1.96
CA PRO A 202 6.10 13.75 3.20
C PRO A 202 6.92 12.67 3.89
N TYR A 203 7.78 11.96 3.14
CA TYR A 203 8.59 10.86 3.67
C TYR A 203 9.93 11.32 4.26
N TRP A 204 10.40 12.53 3.98
CA TRP A 204 11.65 13.04 4.53
C TRP A 204 11.68 13.01 6.05
N ARG A 205 10.55 13.23 6.71
CA ARG A 205 10.44 13.16 8.17
C ARG A 205 10.76 11.76 8.75
N PHE A 206 10.66 10.70 7.94
CA PHE A 206 10.96 9.34 8.36
C PHE A 206 12.42 8.93 8.06
N ILE A 207 13.12 9.72 7.25
CA ILE A 207 14.49 9.45 6.81
C ILE A 207 15.49 10.30 7.58
N ASN A 208 15.05 11.41 8.18
CA ASN A 208 15.89 12.25 9.05
C ASN A 208 16.07 11.55 10.41
N TRP A 209 17.15 10.79 10.48
CA TRP A 209 17.59 10.01 11.64
C TRP A 209 17.95 10.87 12.87
N ASP A 210 18.17 12.18 12.65
CA ASP A 210 18.54 13.17 13.69
C ASP A 210 17.32 13.79 14.38
N MET A 211 16.09 13.38 14.01
CA MET A 211 14.91 13.86 14.74
C MET A 211 14.86 13.22 16.13
N PRO A 212 14.55 14.00 17.19
CA PRO A 212 14.38 13.47 18.53
C PRO A 212 13.35 12.33 18.50
N LYS A 213 13.71 11.20 19.07
CA LYS A 213 12.76 10.11 19.32
C LYS A 213 11.86 10.61 20.45
N GLU A 214 10.60 10.98 20.13
CA GLU A 214 9.57 11.21 21.14
C GLU A 214 9.25 9.91 21.89
#